data_bcfd0a8b823321a9e9c0be54cc7f56cf
#
_entry.id   bcfd0a8b823321a9e9c0be54cc7f56cf
#
_cell.length_a   1.000
_cell.length_b   1.000
_cell.length_c   1.000
_cell.angle_alpha   90.00
_cell.angle_beta   90.00
_cell.angle_gamma   90.00
#
_symmetry.space_group_name_H-M   'P 1'
#
loop_
_entity.id
_entity.type
_entity.pdbx_description
1 polymer ?
#
loop_
_entity_poly.entity_id
_entity_poly.type
_entity_poly.pdbx_seq_one_letter_code
_entity_poly.pdbx_strand_id
1 'polypeptide(L)'
;MGGLPAAPSGTTLATMEATRSAARATHYPGSAGALPWRGGLRLSCTIAALLLLAGCGGSERTRPVPTRDAGGWTDVRPANPAGANAVLMRAISLVGTPYVYGGNSPEGGFDCSGLVNYVYRDTLDLRLPRTSRALSEYQGPRIATDRLAPADLVFFGAAGQVSHVGIYVGEGRFVHAPSTGGTVRLDRLDGPYWRDHYSGARRVLAE
;
A
#
# COMPACT_ATOMS: atom_id res chain seq x y z
N MET A 1 61.04 -0.48 14.06
CA MET A 1 61.63 0.00 12.81
C MET A 1 60.83 -0.53 11.64
N GLY A 2 60.39 0.34 10.76
CA GLY A 2 59.69 0.09 9.48
C GLY A 2 58.18 0.20 9.59
N GLY A 3 57.52 1.19 9.18
CA GLY A 3 57.55 2.02 7.98
C GLY A 3 56.18 1.95 7.38
N LEU A 4 55.28 2.95 7.63
CA LEU A 4 54.01 3.15 6.93
C LEU A 4 54.27 3.57 5.47
N PRO A 5 53.49 3.16 4.49
CA PRO A 5 53.39 3.88 3.23
C PRO A 5 52.14 4.76 3.16
N ALA A 6 52.35 5.92 2.55
CA ALA A 6 51.49 7.03 2.36
C ALA A 6 50.33 6.76 1.36
N ALA A 7 49.23 7.50 1.53
CA ALA A 7 48.12 7.64 0.60
C ALA A 7 48.51 8.44 -0.67
N PRO A 8 47.88 8.18 -1.83
CA PRO A 8 47.88 9.14 -2.91
C PRO A 8 46.56 9.96 -2.93
N SER A 9 46.76 11.26 -2.88
CA SER A 9 45.79 12.30 -3.21
C SER A 9 45.52 12.27 -4.70
N GLY A 10 44.24 12.25 -5.09
CA GLY A 10 43.81 12.39 -6.48
C GLY A 10 42.47 13.13 -6.58
N THR A 11 42.56 14.45 -6.59
CA THR A 11 41.50 15.39 -6.94
C THR A 11 41.19 15.28 -8.43
N THR A 12 39.96 14.99 -8.80
CA THR A 12 39.46 15.27 -10.16
C THR A 12 38.04 15.80 -10.05
N LEU A 13 37.91 17.10 -10.20
CA LEU A 13 36.67 17.84 -10.45
C LEU A 13 36.24 17.53 -11.88
N ALA A 14 35.12 16.86 -12.08
CA ALA A 14 34.44 16.78 -13.35
C ALA A 14 33.22 17.71 -13.31
N THR A 15 33.37 18.84 -13.97
CA THR A 15 32.34 19.78 -14.34
C THR A 15 31.39 19.11 -15.34
N MET A 16 30.13 18.94 -15.02
CA MET A 16 29.08 18.58 -15.99
C MET A 16 28.25 19.81 -16.32
N GLU A 17 28.41 20.25 -17.56
CA GLU A 17 27.67 21.31 -18.20
C GLU A 17 26.16 21.01 -18.28
N ALA A 18 25.39 22.02 -17.94
CA ALA A 18 23.94 22.03 -18.08
C ALA A 18 23.56 22.29 -19.56
N THR A 19 23.00 21.29 -20.21
CA THR A 19 22.41 21.46 -21.56
C THR A 19 20.96 21.94 -21.40
N ARG A 20 20.75 23.23 -21.65
CA ARG A 20 19.41 23.84 -21.80
C ARG A 20 18.85 23.43 -23.16
N SER A 21 17.79 22.63 -23.16
CA SER A 21 16.94 22.40 -24.33
C SER A 21 15.82 23.44 -24.38
N ALA A 22 15.87 24.30 -25.39
CA ALA A 22 14.87 25.32 -25.68
C ALA A 22 13.63 24.67 -26.32
N ALA A 23 12.48 24.81 -25.67
CA ALA A 23 11.19 24.47 -26.26
C ALA A 23 10.76 25.58 -27.25
N ARG A 24 10.59 25.20 -28.50
CA ARG A 24 10.01 26.02 -29.55
C ARG A 24 8.52 26.20 -29.32
N ALA A 25 8.11 27.48 -29.15
CA ALA A 25 6.72 27.88 -29.23
C ALA A 25 6.31 27.95 -30.72
N THR A 26 5.32 27.17 -31.10
CA THR A 26 4.66 27.28 -32.41
C THR A 26 3.53 28.31 -32.31
N HIS A 27 3.73 29.37 -33.04
CA HIS A 27 2.78 30.46 -33.23
C HIS A 27 1.68 30.02 -34.20
N TYR A 28 0.40 30.14 -33.81
CA TYR A 28 -0.76 29.96 -34.70
C TYR A 28 -1.33 31.34 -35.04
N PRO A 29 -1.45 31.72 -36.32
CA PRO A 29 -2.07 33.00 -36.69
C PRO A 29 -3.59 32.88 -36.68
N GLY A 30 -4.20 33.85 -36.08
CA GLY A 30 -5.65 34.04 -36.12
C GLY A 30 -6.13 34.51 -37.50
N SER A 31 -7.33 34.08 -37.85
CA SER A 31 -8.09 34.73 -38.91
C SER A 31 -9.44 35.18 -38.33
N ALA A 32 -9.58 36.48 -38.31
CA ALA A 32 -10.81 37.19 -38.05
C ALA A 32 -11.74 37.04 -39.27
N GLY A 33 -12.98 36.66 -39.03
CA GLY A 33 -14.08 36.70 -40.01
C GLY A 33 -15.33 37.19 -39.31
N ALA A 34 -15.53 38.51 -39.35
CA ALA A 34 -16.77 39.13 -38.92
C ALA A 34 -17.79 39.09 -40.05
N LEU A 35 -19.00 38.63 -39.77
CA LEU A 35 -20.18 38.89 -40.60
C LEU A 35 -21.33 39.33 -39.69
N PRO A 36 -22.01 40.42 -40.00
CA PRO A 36 -23.13 40.92 -39.23
C PRO A 36 -24.43 40.33 -39.69
N TRP A 37 -25.24 39.76 -38.81
CA TRP A 37 -26.65 39.50 -39.08
C TRP A 37 -27.55 40.37 -38.19
N ARG A 38 -28.13 41.37 -38.85
CA ARG A 38 -29.20 42.18 -38.31
C ARG A 38 -30.52 41.41 -38.51
N GLY A 39 -31.40 41.48 -37.57
CA GLY A 39 -32.85 41.55 -37.82
C GLY A 39 -33.68 40.44 -37.24
N GLY A 40 -34.38 40.76 -36.18
CA GLY A 40 -35.81 40.46 -36.02
C GLY A 40 -36.19 39.03 -35.64
N LEU A 41 -36.44 38.82 -34.39
CA LEU A 41 -37.71 38.26 -33.91
C LEU A 41 -37.65 38.16 -32.37
N ARG A 42 -37.95 39.28 -31.72
CA ARG A 42 -38.26 39.29 -30.31
C ARG A 42 -39.71 38.80 -30.18
N LEU A 43 -39.96 37.78 -29.45
CA LEU A 43 -41.20 37.45 -28.72
C LEU A 43 -41.67 35.98 -28.77
N SER A 44 -40.81 34.99 -28.85
CA SER A 44 -41.27 33.60 -28.67
C SER A 44 -40.29 32.68 -27.93
N CYS A 45 -39.18 33.18 -27.35
CA CYS A 45 -38.21 32.37 -26.68
C CYS A 45 -38.33 32.33 -25.14
N THR A 46 -39.27 33.04 -24.54
CA THR A 46 -39.33 33.09 -23.05
C THR A 46 -40.16 31.97 -22.42
N ILE A 47 -40.97 31.24 -23.18
CA ILE A 47 -41.74 30.11 -22.64
C ILE A 47 -40.98 28.78 -22.80
N ALA A 48 -40.12 28.65 -23.80
CA ALA A 48 -39.35 27.42 -24.01
C ALA A 48 -38.15 27.31 -23.04
N ALA A 49 -37.67 28.41 -22.48
CA ALA A 49 -36.53 28.41 -21.53
C ALA A 49 -36.94 27.96 -20.12
N LEU A 50 -38.20 28.06 -19.73
CA LEU A 50 -38.68 27.65 -18.40
C LEU A 50 -39.02 26.17 -18.26
N LEU A 51 -39.12 25.43 -19.36
CA LEU A 51 -39.39 23.99 -19.36
C LEU A 51 -38.13 23.12 -19.40
N LEU A 52 -36.92 23.70 -19.57
CA LEU A 52 -35.66 22.98 -19.61
C LEU A 52 -34.92 22.94 -18.26
N LEU A 53 -35.45 23.58 -17.25
CA LEU A 53 -34.83 23.62 -15.89
C LEU A 53 -35.39 22.55 -14.93
N ALA A 54 -36.36 21.74 -15.33
CA ALA A 54 -36.96 20.70 -14.49
C ALA A 54 -36.38 19.29 -14.71
N GLY A 55 -35.28 19.12 -15.44
CA GLY A 55 -34.78 17.83 -15.90
C GLY A 55 -33.45 17.36 -15.33
N CYS A 56 -32.83 18.02 -14.33
CA CYS A 56 -31.54 17.58 -13.78
C CYS A 56 -31.63 17.20 -12.29
N GLY A 57 -32.63 16.39 -11.93
CA GLY A 57 -32.73 15.70 -10.63
C GLY A 57 -32.54 14.19 -10.80
N GLY A 58 -31.62 13.76 -11.66
CA GLY A 58 -31.18 12.37 -11.71
C GLY A 58 -30.36 12.07 -10.47
N SER A 59 -30.98 11.50 -9.42
CA SER A 59 -30.25 10.74 -8.40
C SER A 59 -29.48 9.66 -9.16
N GLU A 60 -28.20 9.89 -9.35
CA GLU A 60 -27.26 8.86 -9.73
C GLU A 60 -27.28 7.82 -8.62
N ARG A 61 -28.18 6.85 -8.75
CA ARG A 61 -28.08 5.61 -8.01
C ARG A 61 -26.74 5.02 -8.46
N THR A 62 -25.70 5.28 -7.71
CA THR A 62 -24.47 4.51 -7.76
C THR A 62 -24.89 3.06 -7.66
N ARG A 63 -24.94 2.35 -8.81
CA ARG A 63 -25.05 0.91 -8.80
C ARG A 63 -23.95 0.44 -7.87
N PRO A 64 -24.27 -0.37 -6.84
CA PRO A 64 -23.22 -1.03 -6.08
C PRO A 64 -22.35 -1.74 -7.11
N VAL A 65 -21.08 -1.36 -7.20
CA VAL A 65 -20.09 -2.13 -7.94
C VAL A 65 -20.20 -3.52 -7.33
N PRO A 66 -20.53 -4.57 -8.11
CA PRO A 66 -20.55 -5.91 -7.56
C PRO A 66 -19.15 -6.13 -7.00
N THR A 67 -19.05 -6.18 -5.68
CA THR A 67 -17.85 -6.70 -5.00
C THR A 67 -17.72 -8.11 -5.53
N ARG A 68 -16.78 -8.33 -6.45
CA ARG A 68 -16.39 -9.68 -6.82
C ARG A 68 -16.05 -10.34 -5.51
N ASP A 69 -16.83 -11.36 -5.15
CA ASP A 69 -16.50 -12.25 -4.05
C ASP A 69 -15.11 -12.80 -4.34
N ALA A 70 -14.11 -12.12 -3.76
CA ALA A 70 -12.72 -12.51 -3.87
C ALA A 70 -12.57 -13.76 -2.99
N GLY A 71 -12.86 -14.93 -3.55
CA GLY A 71 -12.44 -16.20 -2.99
C GLY A 71 -12.98 -16.56 -1.62
N GLY A 72 -14.23 -16.20 -1.25
CA GLY A 72 -14.87 -16.71 -0.03
C GLY A 72 -14.28 -16.19 1.30
N TRP A 73 -13.47 -15.15 1.28
CA TRP A 73 -12.95 -14.52 2.49
C TRP A 73 -13.99 -13.60 3.12
N THR A 74 -14.23 -13.78 4.42
CA THR A 74 -15.17 -12.94 5.19
C THR A 74 -14.53 -11.58 5.43
N ASP A 75 -15.27 -10.51 5.14
CA ASP A 75 -14.86 -9.14 5.49
C ASP A 75 -15.18 -8.91 6.98
N VAL A 76 -14.17 -9.13 7.83
CA VAL A 76 -14.26 -8.91 9.27
C VAL A 76 -13.74 -7.53 9.62
N ARG A 77 -14.61 -6.71 10.23
CA ARG A 77 -14.22 -5.38 10.70
C ARG A 77 -13.29 -5.52 11.92
N PRO A 78 -12.10 -4.87 11.92
CA PRO A 78 -11.23 -4.85 13.10
C PRO A 78 -11.87 -4.04 14.25
N ALA A 79 -11.56 -4.41 15.49
CA ALA A 79 -12.04 -3.70 16.70
C ALA A 79 -11.56 -2.25 16.74
N ASN A 80 -10.31 -2.00 16.31
CA ASN A 80 -9.76 -0.65 16.10
C ASN A 80 -9.53 -0.37 14.60
N PRO A 81 -10.55 0.14 13.86
CA PRO A 81 -10.42 0.35 12.42
C PRO A 81 -9.36 1.39 12.04
N ALA A 82 -9.20 2.45 12.85
CA ALA A 82 -8.21 3.49 12.57
C ALA A 82 -6.78 2.95 12.70
N GLY A 83 -6.49 2.22 13.79
CA GLY A 83 -5.20 1.57 14.01
C GLY A 83 -4.92 0.51 12.95
N ALA A 84 -5.91 -0.30 12.60
CA ALA A 84 -5.77 -1.31 11.55
C ALA A 84 -5.45 -0.69 10.19
N ASN A 85 -6.12 0.41 9.83
CA ASN A 85 -5.84 1.14 8.59
C ASN A 85 -4.42 1.74 8.59
N ALA A 86 -3.96 2.30 9.70
CA ALA A 86 -2.60 2.82 9.82
C ALA A 86 -1.56 1.71 9.60
N VAL A 87 -1.73 0.56 10.27
CA VAL A 87 -0.87 -0.63 10.09
C VAL A 87 -0.88 -1.10 8.64
N LEU A 88 -2.07 -1.19 8.04
CA LEU A 88 -2.25 -1.65 6.66
C LEU A 88 -1.50 -0.76 5.67
N MET A 89 -1.77 0.55 5.73
CA MET A 89 -1.15 1.53 4.83
C MET A 89 0.37 1.54 4.98
N ARG A 90 0.86 1.44 6.23
CA ARG A 90 2.30 1.37 6.48
C ARG A 90 2.91 0.10 5.93
N ALA A 91 2.32 -1.06 6.18
CA ALA A 91 2.81 -2.33 5.66
C ALA A 91 2.90 -2.34 4.13
N ILE A 92 1.85 -1.84 3.45
CA ILE A 92 1.82 -1.76 1.99
C ILE A 92 2.87 -0.77 1.45
N SER A 93 3.10 0.35 2.12
CA SER A 93 4.11 1.34 1.69
C SER A 93 5.55 0.82 1.73
N LEU A 94 5.80 -0.28 2.42
CA LEU A 94 7.12 -0.93 2.52
C LEU A 94 7.34 -2.05 1.49
N VAL A 95 6.36 -2.32 0.63
CA VAL A 95 6.49 -3.30 -0.46
C VAL A 95 7.63 -2.90 -1.38
N GLY A 96 8.49 -3.88 -1.72
CA GLY A 96 9.71 -3.66 -2.49
C GLY A 96 10.98 -3.52 -1.64
N THR A 97 10.87 -3.28 -0.32
CA THR A 97 12.04 -3.22 0.57
C THR A 97 12.75 -4.58 0.61
N PRO A 98 14.10 -4.61 0.48
CA PRO A 98 14.85 -5.87 0.48
C PRO A 98 14.70 -6.68 1.77
N TYR A 99 14.70 -8.01 1.65
CA TYR A 99 14.87 -8.89 2.79
C TYR A 99 16.33 -8.85 3.29
N VAL A 100 16.50 -8.61 4.57
CA VAL A 100 17.78 -8.74 5.27
C VAL A 100 17.56 -9.49 6.57
N TYR A 101 18.29 -10.58 6.80
CA TYR A 101 18.19 -11.33 8.05
C TYR A 101 18.56 -10.44 9.26
N GLY A 102 17.68 -10.35 10.25
CA GLY A 102 17.82 -9.44 11.38
C GLY A 102 17.47 -7.98 11.09
N GLY A 103 17.13 -7.65 9.85
CA GLY A 103 16.74 -6.30 9.42
C GLY A 103 15.44 -5.83 10.07
N ASN A 104 15.35 -4.51 10.32
CA ASN A 104 14.24 -3.91 11.07
C ASN A 104 13.98 -2.43 10.70
N SER A 105 14.48 -1.98 9.54
CA SER A 105 14.27 -0.61 9.04
C SER A 105 14.13 -0.59 7.51
N PRO A 106 13.47 0.45 6.94
CA PRO A 106 13.36 0.59 5.48
C PRO A 106 14.71 0.67 4.78
N GLU A 107 15.70 1.33 5.41
CA GLU A 107 17.03 1.56 4.83
C GLU A 107 17.91 0.31 4.93
N GLY A 108 17.78 -0.43 6.04
CA GLY A 108 18.59 -1.63 6.33
C GLY A 108 17.94 -2.93 5.84
N GLY A 109 16.73 -2.87 5.32
CA GLY A 109 15.92 -4.04 4.97
C GLY A 109 15.19 -4.67 6.16
N PHE A 110 14.38 -5.67 5.89
CA PHE A 110 13.56 -6.35 6.89
C PHE A 110 13.73 -7.88 6.85
N ASP A 111 13.73 -8.50 8.04
CA ASP A 111 13.25 -9.87 8.15
C ASP A 111 11.73 -9.87 8.45
N CYS A 112 11.09 -11.03 8.46
CA CYS A 112 9.64 -11.14 8.62
C CYS A 112 9.13 -10.51 9.93
N SER A 113 9.77 -10.78 11.05
CA SER A 113 9.40 -10.24 12.36
C SER A 113 9.87 -8.80 12.57
N GLY A 114 10.94 -8.38 11.92
CA GLY A 114 11.40 -7.00 11.89
C GLY A 114 10.44 -6.07 11.17
N LEU A 115 9.87 -6.51 10.05
CA LEU A 115 8.80 -5.80 9.36
C LEU A 115 7.59 -5.60 10.27
N VAL A 116 7.11 -6.66 10.92
CA VAL A 116 5.99 -6.59 11.87
C VAL A 116 6.29 -5.58 12.98
N ASN A 117 7.43 -5.73 13.66
CA ASN A 117 7.82 -4.82 14.74
C ASN A 117 7.93 -3.38 14.30
N TYR A 118 8.52 -3.13 13.13
CA TYR A 118 8.64 -1.79 12.58
C TYR A 118 7.29 -1.14 12.35
N VAL A 119 6.38 -1.84 11.64
CA VAL A 119 5.06 -1.32 11.29
C VAL A 119 4.25 -0.97 12.55
N TYR A 120 4.16 -1.88 13.52
CA TYR A 120 3.37 -1.65 14.72
C TYR A 120 3.96 -0.57 15.63
N ARG A 121 5.28 -0.49 15.72
CA ARG A 121 5.96 0.57 16.48
C ARG A 121 5.78 1.95 15.83
N ASP A 122 5.95 2.02 14.52
CA ASP A 122 5.89 3.28 13.75
C ASP A 122 4.47 3.87 13.72
N THR A 123 3.43 3.02 13.70
CA THR A 123 2.04 3.48 13.58
C THR A 123 1.32 3.62 14.90
N LEU A 124 1.66 2.83 15.90
CA LEU A 124 0.88 2.69 17.14
C LEU A 124 1.74 2.77 18.42
N ASP A 125 3.05 3.02 18.28
CA ASP A 125 4.06 2.93 19.37
C ASP A 125 4.01 1.58 20.12
N LEU A 126 3.58 0.53 19.44
CA LEU A 126 3.41 -0.79 20.04
C LEU A 126 4.67 -1.63 19.82
N ARG A 127 5.30 -2.06 20.94
CA ARG A 127 6.47 -2.91 20.92
C ARG A 127 6.08 -4.38 21.04
N LEU A 128 6.37 -5.15 20.00
CA LEU A 128 6.06 -6.56 19.92
C LEU A 128 7.32 -7.44 20.10
N PRO A 129 7.17 -8.73 20.41
CA PRO A 129 8.30 -9.67 20.47
C PRO A 129 9.08 -9.73 19.15
N ARG A 130 10.43 -9.88 19.24
CA ARG A 130 11.32 -9.76 18.07
C ARG A 130 11.31 -10.97 17.12
N THR A 131 10.84 -12.14 17.55
CA THR A 131 10.87 -13.34 16.72
C THR A 131 9.47 -13.80 16.32
N SER A 132 9.33 -14.42 15.14
CA SER A 132 8.06 -14.96 14.66
C SER A 132 7.45 -15.98 15.64
N ARG A 133 8.28 -16.78 16.29
CA ARG A 133 7.84 -17.73 17.33
C ARG A 133 7.25 -17.00 18.54
N ALA A 134 7.97 -16.03 19.11
CA ALA A 134 7.48 -15.27 20.27
C ALA A 134 6.23 -14.43 19.93
N LEU A 135 6.12 -13.92 18.69
CA LEU A 135 4.89 -13.28 18.20
C LEU A 135 3.71 -14.26 18.15
N SER A 136 3.93 -15.51 17.78
CA SER A 136 2.86 -16.51 17.75
C SER A 136 2.38 -16.94 19.15
N GLU A 137 3.20 -16.72 20.15
CA GLU A 137 2.92 -16.97 21.57
C GLU A 137 2.43 -15.71 22.31
N TYR A 138 2.42 -14.55 21.63
CA TYR A 138 2.02 -13.26 22.20
C TYR A 138 0.61 -13.30 22.79
N GLN A 139 0.40 -12.53 23.87
CA GLN A 139 -0.87 -12.45 24.61
C GLN A 139 -1.96 -11.74 23.78
N GLY A 140 -2.59 -12.46 22.90
CA GLY A 140 -3.70 -12.01 22.10
C GLY A 140 -4.57 -13.21 21.71
N PRO A 141 -5.84 -12.99 21.36
CA PRO A 141 -6.70 -14.07 20.98
C PRO A 141 -6.18 -14.77 19.72
N ARG A 142 -6.26 -16.10 19.72
CA ARG A 142 -6.12 -16.88 18.48
C ARG A 142 -7.32 -16.63 17.59
N ILE A 143 -7.07 -16.37 16.32
CA ILE A 143 -8.11 -16.05 15.35
C ILE A 143 -8.24 -17.21 14.35
N ALA A 144 -9.48 -17.66 14.17
CA ALA A 144 -9.81 -18.62 13.12
C ALA A 144 -9.68 -17.93 11.73
N THR A 145 -9.33 -18.69 10.71
CA THR A 145 -9.02 -18.16 9.38
C THR A 145 -10.19 -17.41 8.75
N ASP A 146 -11.43 -17.83 9.03
CA ASP A 146 -12.67 -17.19 8.58
C ASP A 146 -13.03 -15.91 9.35
N ARG A 147 -12.28 -15.58 10.41
CA ARG A 147 -12.46 -14.42 11.27
C ARG A 147 -11.27 -13.45 11.23
N LEU A 148 -10.39 -13.60 10.26
CA LEU A 148 -9.26 -12.70 10.06
C LEU A 148 -9.75 -11.29 9.72
N ALA A 149 -9.18 -10.29 10.39
CA ALA A 149 -9.40 -8.88 10.11
C ALA A 149 -8.07 -8.20 9.73
N PRO A 150 -8.10 -7.12 8.97
CA PRO A 150 -6.90 -6.32 8.69
C PRO A 150 -6.09 -6.01 9.96
N ALA A 151 -4.77 -6.08 9.86
CA ALA A 151 -3.80 -5.99 10.96
C ALA A 151 -3.76 -7.20 11.92
N ASP A 152 -4.38 -8.33 11.62
CA ASP A 152 -4.05 -9.58 12.31
C ASP A 152 -2.69 -10.12 11.84
N LEU A 153 -1.96 -10.78 12.72
CA LEU A 153 -0.74 -11.48 12.37
C LEU A 153 -1.06 -12.91 11.94
N VAL A 154 -0.51 -13.31 10.81
CA VAL A 154 -0.62 -14.69 10.27
C VAL A 154 0.74 -15.38 10.33
N PHE A 155 0.75 -16.62 10.75
CA PHE A 155 1.95 -17.39 11.05
C PHE A 155 2.05 -18.61 10.15
N PHE A 156 3.29 -18.95 9.80
CA PHE A 156 3.61 -20.10 8.95
C PHE A 156 4.80 -20.86 9.50
N GLY A 157 4.82 -22.15 9.22
CA GLY A 157 5.90 -23.01 9.65
C GLY A 157 5.65 -24.47 9.29
N ALA A 158 6.48 -25.36 9.79
CA ALA A 158 6.39 -26.79 9.56
C ALA A 158 6.62 -27.54 10.86
N ALA A 159 6.09 -28.76 10.97
CA ALA A 159 6.26 -29.66 12.13
C ALA A 159 5.94 -29.00 13.48
N GLY A 160 4.93 -28.13 13.53
CA GLY A 160 4.51 -27.42 14.75
C GLY A 160 5.41 -26.25 15.16
N GLN A 161 6.43 -25.92 14.37
CA GLN A 161 7.32 -24.80 14.64
C GLN A 161 6.99 -23.59 13.73
N VAL A 162 6.71 -22.44 14.35
CA VAL A 162 6.53 -21.18 13.62
C VAL A 162 7.90 -20.61 13.23
N SER A 163 8.10 -20.40 11.95
CA SER A 163 9.32 -19.82 11.37
C SER A 163 9.11 -18.53 10.61
N HIS A 164 7.86 -18.18 10.30
CA HIS A 164 7.53 -17.01 9.49
C HIS A 164 6.26 -16.31 9.97
N VAL A 165 6.16 -15.01 9.69
CA VAL A 165 5.02 -14.15 10.06
C VAL A 165 4.75 -13.11 8.97
N GLY A 166 3.47 -12.76 8.80
CA GLY A 166 3.01 -11.67 7.96
C GLY A 166 1.88 -10.88 8.62
N ILE A 167 1.54 -9.74 8.04
CA ILE A 167 0.44 -8.85 8.44
C ILE A 167 -0.72 -9.08 7.46
N TYR A 168 -1.85 -9.54 7.95
CA TYR A 168 -3.05 -9.72 7.12
C TYR A 168 -3.62 -8.37 6.69
N VAL A 169 -3.96 -8.24 5.41
CA VAL A 169 -4.42 -6.97 4.82
C VAL A 169 -5.84 -7.06 4.24
N GLY A 170 -6.53 -8.17 4.44
CA GLY A 170 -7.87 -8.41 3.89
C GLY A 170 -7.86 -9.26 2.61
N GLU A 171 -9.03 -9.76 2.23
CA GLU A 171 -9.25 -10.52 1.00
C GLU A 171 -8.31 -11.72 0.80
N GLY A 172 -7.94 -12.38 1.89
CA GLY A 172 -7.02 -13.51 1.87
C GLY A 172 -5.57 -13.15 1.54
N ARG A 173 -5.18 -11.88 1.65
CA ARG A 173 -3.83 -11.39 1.35
C ARG A 173 -3.10 -10.96 2.61
N PHE A 174 -1.77 -11.05 2.58
CA PHE A 174 -0.91 -10.60 3.66
C PHE A 174 0.39 -10.00 3.12
N VAL A 175 0.94 -9.03 3.85
CA VAL A 175 2.26 -8.43 3.59
C VAL A 175 3.29 -9.11 4.46
N HIS A 176 4.42 -9.47 3.89
CA HIS A 176 5.52 -10.11 4.61
C HIS A 176 6.86 -9.82 3.95
N ALA A 177 7.95 -10.06 4.69
CA ALA A 177 9.31 -10.11 4.16
C ALA A 177 9.70 -11.59 4.03
N PRO A 178 9.69 -12.17 2.82
CA PRO A 178 10.07 -13.57 2.60
C PRO A 178 11.57 -13.79 2.84
N SER A 179 12.05 -15.02 2.65
CA SER A 179 13.46 -15.39 2.88
C SER A 179 14.46 -14.60 2.01
N THR A 180 15.73 -14.79 2.30
CA THR A 180 16.89 -14.18 1.65
C THR A 180 16.76 -14.08 0.13
N GLY A 181 17.11 -12.92 -0.42
CA GLY A 181 17.02 -12.62 -1.85
C GLY A 181 15.65 -12.12 -2.31
N GLY A 182 14.64 -12.08 -1.41
CA GLY A 182 13.33 -11.51 -1.69
C GLY A 182 13.20 -10.04 -1.26
N THR A 183 12.01 -9.52 -1.51
CA THR A 183 11.60 -8.18 -1.04
C THR A 183 10.29 -8.30 -0.27
N VAL A 184 9.95 -7.32 0.54
CA VAL A 184 8.60 -7.19 1.13
C VAL A 184 7.58 -7.23 0.01
N ARG A 185 6.56 -8.08 0.15
CA ARG A 185 5.54 -8.27 -0.89
C ARG A 185 4.20 -8.71 -0.32
N LEU A 186 3.18 -8.70 -1.17
CA LEU A 186 1.87 -9.30 -0.89
C LEU A 186 1.84 -10.71 -1.46
N ASP A 187 1.39 -11.66 -0.62
CA ASP A 187 1.06 -13.01 -1.06
C ASP A 187 -0.37 -13.39 -0.61
N ARG A 188 -0.90 -14.49 -1.14
CA ARG A 188 -2.23 -15.01 -0.80
C ARG A 188 -2.13 -16.18 0.17
N LEU A 189 -3.01 -16.18 1.19
CA LEU A 189 -3.10 -17.28 2.17
C LEU A 189 -3.51 -18.60 1.55
N ASP A 190 -4.36 -18.56 0.50
CA ASP A 190 -4.81 -19.74 -0.24
C ASP A 190 -3.82 -20.21 -1.31
N GLY A 191 -2.69 -19.49 -1.49
CA GLY A 191 -1.58 -19.96 -2.33
C GLY A 191 -1.04 -21.32 -1.83
N PRO A 192 -0.67 -22.24 -2.74
CA PRO A 192 -0.34 -23.62 -2.36
C PRO A 192 0.68 -23.71 -1.21
N TYR A 193 1.78 -22.99 -1.32
CA TYR A 193 2.82 -22.96 -0.29
C TYR A 193 2.30 -22.45 1.06
N TRP A 194 1.62 -21.31 1.05
CA TRP A 194 1.17 -20.64 2.28
C TRP A 194 0.06 -21.39 2.98
N ARG A 195 -0.89 -21.96 2.24
CA ARG A 195 -1.95 -22.82 2.76
C ARG A 195 -1.39 -24.02 3.50
N ASP A 196 -0.40 -24.68 2.90
CA ASP A 196 0.16 -25.93 3.44
C ASP A 196 1.09 -25.68 4.66
N HIS A 197 1.57 -24.45 4.85
CA HIS A 197 2.44 -24.03 5.96
C HIS A 197 1.72 -23.16 6.99
N TYR A 198 0.43 -22.87 6.80
CA TYR A 198 -0.31 -22.02 7.73
C TYR A 198 -0.39 -22.63 9.14
N SER A 199 0.04 -21.85 10.15
CA SER A 199 0.15 -22.29 11.55
C SER A 199 -0.80 -21.55 12.49
N GLY A 200 -1.61 -20.62 11.98
CA GLY A 200 -2.60 -19.89 12.75
C GLY A 200 -2.44 -18.38 12.68
N ALA A 201 -3.25 -17.66 13.45
CA ALA A 201 -3.24 -16.20 13.50
C ALA A 201 -3.44 -15.67 14.92
N ARG A 202 -3.01 -14.41 15.14
CA ARG A 202 -3.20 -13.66 16.38
C ARG A 202 -3.69 -12.25 16.08
N ARG A 203 -4.61 -11.76 16.90
CA ARG A 203 -5.04 -10.36 16.87
C ARG A 203 -4.22 -9.58 17.89
N VAL A 204 -3.54 -8.54 17.39
CA VAL A 204 -2.73 -7.62 18.20
C VAL A 204 -3.57 -6.44 18.66
N LEU A 205 -4.49 -5.97 17.79
CA LEU A 205 -5.39 -4.86 18.06
C LEU A 205 -6.73 -5.40 18.62
N ALA A 206 -6.67 -6.08 19.76
CA ALA A 206 -7.86 -6.34 20.57
C ALA A 206 -8.18 -5.08 21.38
N GLU A 207 -9.46 -4.91 21.72
CA GLU A 207 -9.96 -3.82 22.57
C GLU A 207 -9.22 -3.71 23.88
#